data_73d8ca382c3aa5337b285bf8f542b47d
#
_entry.id   73d8ca382c3aa5337b285bf8f542b47d
#
_cell.length_a   1.000
_cell.length_b   1.000
_cell.length_c   1.000
_cell.angle_alpha   90.00
_cell.angle_beta   90.00
_cell.angle_gamma   90.00
#
_symmetry.space_group_name_H-M   'P 1'
#
loop_
_entity.id
_entity.type
_entity.pdbx_description
1 polymer ?
#
loop_
_entity_poly.entity_id
_entity_poly.type
_entity_poly.pdbx_seq_one_letter_code
_entity_poly.pdbx_strand_id
1 'polypeptide(L)'
;RDISLYSRFIRKLKEPPLNRTNIFFGESHSDWLPVRGGESGDFVFRRGDGHAFAKIAPASRRGELAGERDRLIWLKGRGVACPEVINWQEEQEGACLVITAIPGVPAADLSGADLLKAWPSMGQQLGAVHSLSVDQCPFERRLSRMFGRAVDVVSRNAVNPDFLPDEDKSTPQLDLLARVERELPVRLDQERTDMVVCHGDPCMPNFMVDPKTLQRTTMHQHTNIKNV
;
A
#
# COMPACT_ATOMS: atom_id res chain seq x y z
N ARG A 1 16.90 -7.69 24.25
CA ARG A 1 15.61 -8.15 24.78
C ARG A 1 14.66 -8.34 23.60
N ASP A 2 14.42 -9.61 23.35
CA ASP A 2 13.43 -10.27 22.51
C ASP A 2 13.29 -9.87 21.03
N ILE A 3 14.28 -10.28 20.27
CA ILE A 3 14.22 -10.48 18.80
C ILE A 3 13.26 -11.66 18.43
N SER A 4 12.71 -12.35 19.44
CA SER A 4 11.86 -13.54 19.30
C SER A 4 10.43 -13.25 18.76
N LEU A 5 9.93 -12.02 18.87
CA LEU A 5 8.59 -11.67 18.38
C LEU A 5 8.54 -11.41 16.87
N TYR A 6 9.65 -10.98 16.26
CA TYR A 6 9.74 -10.79 14.81
C TYR A 6 9.80 -12.11 14.02
N SER A 7 10.28 -13.18 14.64
CA SER A 7 10.44 -14.48 13.95
C SER A 7 9.14 -15.29 13.83
N ARG A 8 8.09 -14.96 14.56
CA ARG A 8 6.79 -15.65 14.47
C ARG A 8 5.89 -15.14 13.34
N PHE A 9 6.19 -14.01 12.74
CA PHE A 9 5.45 -13.44 11.60
C PHE A 9 5.90 -13.98 10.24
N ILE A 10 6.86 -14.86 10.17
CA ILE A 10 7.19 -15.55 8.93
C ILE A 10 6.11 -16.61 8.66
N ARG A 11 4.91 -16.19 8.28
CA ARG A 11 3.97 -17.08 7.60
C ARG A 11 4.70 -17.69 6.41
N LYS A 12 4.63 -19.01 6.27
CA LYS A 12 5.02 -19.76 5.08
C LYS A 12 4.58 -18.96 3.86
N LEU A 13 5.50 -18.22 3.26
CA LEU A 13 5.30 -17.60 1.98
C LEU A 13 4.99 -18.77 1.04
N LYS A 14 3.78 -18.84 0.55
CA LYS A 14 3.48 -19.68 -0.60
C LYS A 14 4.40 -19.15 -1.69
N GLU A 15 5.37 -19.97 -2.09
CA GLU A 15 6.12 -19.68 -3.31
C GLU A 15 5.10 -19.42 -4.41
N PRO A 16 5.30 -18.36 -5.22
CA PRO A 16 4.41 -18.14 -6.34
C PRO A 16 4.38 -19.43 -7.15
N PRO A 17 3.21 -19.98 -7.48
CA PRO A 17 3.19 -21.15 -8.33
C PRO A 17 3.99 -20.82 -9.59
N LEU A 18 5.03 -21.61 -9.88
CA LEU A 18 5.93 -21.48 -11.03
C LEU A 18 5.20 -21.17 -12.35
N ASN A 19 3.96 -21.63 -12.44
CA ASN A 19 3.06 -21.40 -13.56
C ASN A 19 2.69 -19.89 -13.74
N ARG A 20 2.57 -19.09 -12.67
CA ARG A 20 2.17 -17.68 -12.79
C ARG A 20 3.32 -16.76 -13.20
N THR A 21 4.54 -17.05 -12.77
CA THR A 21 5.70 -16.25 -13.18
C THR A 21 5.98 -16.43 -14.66
N ASN A 22 5.83 -17.64 -15.18
CA ASN A 22 6.04 -17.92 -16.61
C ASN A 22 4.99 -17.25 -17.52
N ILE A 23 3.75 -17.08 -17.04
CA ILE A 23 2.70 -16.39 -17.80
C ILE A 23 3.06 -14.92 -18.04
N PHE A 24 3.56 -14.22 -17.00
CA PHE A 24 3.83 -12.78 -17.08
C PHE A 24 5.26 -12.43 -17.51
N PHE A 25 6.23 -13.30 -17.24
CA PHE A 25 7.64 -13.02 -17.52
C PHE A 25 8.19 -13.81 -18.69
N GLY A 26 7.51 -14.87 -19.15
CA GLY A 26 7.96 -15.70 -20.24
C GLY A 26 9.37 -16.23 -20.02
N GLU A 27 10.23 -16.15 -21.07
CA GLU A 27 11.63 -16.58 -21.00
C GLU A 27 12.48 -15.70 -20.05
N SER A 28 12.06 -14.48 -19.76
CA SER A 28 12.74 -13.54 -18.86
C SER A 28 12.45 -13.80 -17.38
N HIS A 29 11.78 -14.89 -17.01
CA HIS A 29 11.42 -15.17 -15.61
C HIS A 29 12.64 -15.26 -14.69
N SER A 30 13.81 -15.68 -15.19
CA SER A 30 15.06 -15.75 -14.44
C SER A 30 15.62 -14.38 -14.03
N ASP A 31 15.17 -13.30 -14.70
CA ASP A 31 15.62 -11.94 -14.41
C ASP A 31 14.84 -11.32 -13.23
N TRP A 32 13.80 -11.98 -12.74
CA TRP A 32 12.94 -11.51 -11.68
C TRP A 32 13.16 -12.31 -10.39
N LEU A 33 13.64 -11.63 -9.37
CA LEU A 33 13.93 -12.21 -8.06
C LEU A 33 12.75 -11.96 -7.11
N PRO A 34 12.21 -12.98 -6.44
CA PRO A 34 11.11 -12.80 -5.49
C PRO A 34 11.55 -11.94 -4.32
N VAL A 35 10.71 -10.96 -3.95
CA VAL A 35 10.91 -10.10 -2.78
C VAL A 35 10.05 -10.64 -1.64
N ARG A 36 10.69 -10.88 -0.49
CA ARG A 36 10.01 -11.32 0.74
C ARG A 36 9.49 -10.09 1.49
N GLY A 37 8.28 -10.14 2.00
CA GLY A 37 7.77 -9.13 2.94
C GLY A 37 6.58 -8.28 2.46
N GLY A 38 5.88 -8.64 1.40
CA GLY A 38 4.62 -7.98 1.03
C GLY A 38 3.44 -8.43 1.92
N GLU A 39 2.77 -7.50 2.62
CA GLU A 39 1.60 -7.82 3.46
C GLU A 39 0.30 -7.96 2.64
N SER A 40 0.31 -7.52 1.39
CA SER A 40 -0.89 -7.48 0.53
C SER A 40 -1.37 -8.84 0.02
N GLY A 41 -0.56 -9.89 0.18
CA GLY A 41 -0.84 -11.21 -0.40
C GLY A 41 -0.59 -11.30 -1.91
N ASP A 42 -0.03 -10.26 -2.53
CA ASP A 42 0.48 -10.27 -3.89
C ASP A 42 1.90 -10.81 -3.94
N PHE A 43 2.29 -11.37 -5.08
CA PHE A 43 3.67 -11.75 -5.31
C PHE A 43 4.43 -10.54 -5.84
N VAL A 44 5.52 -10.19 -5.15
CA VAL A 44 6.38 -9.07 -5.54
C VAL A 44 7.73 -9.62 -6.00
N PHE A 45 8.21 -9.09 -7.11
CA PHE A 45 9.51 -9.43 -7.69
C PHE A 45 10.30 -8.16 -7.95
N ARG A 46 11.61 -8.25 -7.82
CA ARG A 46 12.55 -7.21 -8.23
C ARG A 46 13.30 -7.69 -9.46
N ARG A 47 13.42 -6.83 -10.47
CA ARG A 47 14.26 -7.14 -11.64
C ARG A 47 15.73 -7.20 -11.23
N GLY A 48 16.51 -8.11 -11.83
CA GLY A 48 17.90 -8.36 -11.48
C GLY A 48 18.82 -7.14 -11.61
N ASP A 49 18.52 -6.22 -12.54
CA ASP A 49 19.22 -4.93 -12.68
C ASP A 49 18.86 -3.92 -11.57
N GLY A 50 17.88 -4.23 -10.75
CA GLY A 50 17.44 -3.40 -9.64
C GLY A 50 16.56 -2.20 -10.00
N HIS A 51 16.25 -1.99 -11.29
CA HIS A 51 15.54 -0.79 -11.76
C HIS A 51 14.01 -0.92 -11.82
N ALA A 52 13.46 -2.10 -11.57
CA ALA A 52 12.02 -2.31 -11.62
C ALA A 52 11.55 -3.31 -10.56
N PHE A 53 10.27 -3.15 -10.18
CA PHE A 53 9.50 -4.13 -9.43
C PHE A 53 8.29 -4.59 -10.25
N ALA A 54 7.91 -5.85 -10.08
CA ALA A 54 6.69 -6.40 -10.63
C ALA A 54 5.80 -6.91 -9.48
N LYS A 55 4.52 -6.62 -9.54
CA LYS A 55 3.49 -7.18 -8.66
C LYS A 55 2.57 -8.06 -9.47
N ILE A 56 2.32 -9.27 -8.99
CA ILE A 56 1.39 -10.22 -9.60
C ILE A 56 0.25 -10.48 -8.63
N ALA A 57 -0.96 -10.15 -9.06
CA ALA A 57 -2.19 -10.42 -8.32
C ALA A 57 -3.00 -11.53 -9.00
N PRO A 58 -3.68 -12.41 -8.24
CA PRO A 58 -4.60 -13.38 -8.80
C PRO A 58 -5.83 -12.68 -9.42
N ALA A 59 -6.59 -13.40 -10.25
CA ALA A 59 -7.78 -12.87 -10.91
C ALA A 59 -8.79 -12.22 -9.93
N SER A 60 -8.95 -12.79 -8.74
CA SER A 60 -9.84 -12.26 -7.68
C SER A 60 -9.41 -10.88 -7.14
N ARG A 61 -8.14 -10.48 -7.33
CA ARG A 61 -7.58 -9.22 -6.85
C ARG A 61 -7.10 -8.31 -7.98
N ARG A 62 -7.35 -8.68 -9.23
CA ARG A 62 -7.00 -7.90 -10.42
C ARG A 62 -7.45 -6.44 -10.32
N GLY A 63 -8.70 -6.20 -9.88
CA GLY A 63 -9.25 -4.87 -9.74
C GLY A 63 -8.51 -4.00 -8.70
N GLU A 64 -7.97 -4.59 -7.64
CA GLU A 64 -7.17 -3.88 -6.65
C GLU A 64 -5.85 -3.42 -7.25
N LEU A 65 -5.17 -4.30 -7.99
CA LEU A 65 -3.90 -3.99 -8.66
C LEU A 65 -4.10 -2.99 -9.81
N ALA A 66 -5.19 -3.10 -10.58
CA ALA A 66 -5.56 -2.10 -11.58
C ALA A 66 -5.79 -0.72 -10.94
N GLY A 67 -6.46 -0.68 -9.80
CA GLY A 67 -6.63 0.55 -9.03
C GLY A 67 -5.30 1.14 -8.54
N GLU A 68 -4.29 0.34 -8.20
CA GLU A 68 -2.95 0.83 -7.87
C GLU A 68 -2.28 1.48 -9.09
N ARG A 69 -2.31 0.81 -10.24
CA ARG A 69 -1.82 1.34 -11.52
C ARG A 69 -2.43 2.70 -11.84
N ASP A 70 -3.76 2.80 -11.76
CA ASP A 70 -4.48 4.02 -12.15
C ASP A 70 -4.13 5.19 -11.22
N ARG A 71 -3.94 4.92 -9.93
CA ARG A 71 -3.49 5.93 -8.95
C ARG A 71 -2.07 6.42 -9.24
N LEU A 72 -1.15 5.52 -9.57
CA LEU A 72 0.22 5.89 -9.95
C LEU A 72 0.23 6.79 -11.19
N ILE A 73 -0.53 6.41 -12.23
CA ILE A 73 -0.66 7.20 -13.46
C ILE A 73 -1.23 8.59 -13.15
N TRP A 74 -2.28 8.66 -12.33
CA TRP A 74 -2.91 9.92 -11.96
C TRP A 74 -1.97 10.83 -11.15
N LEU A 75 -1.28 10.31 -10.15
CA LEU A 75 -0.31 11.06 -9.33
C LEU A 75 0.85 11.58 -10.17
N LYS A 76 1.40 10.76 -11.07
CA LYS A 76 2.45 11.16 -12.00
C LYS A 76 1.98 12.33 -12.89
N GLY A 77 0.76 12.26 -13.40
CA GLY A 77 0.13 13.34 -14.19
C GLY A 77 -0.08 14.63 -13.40
N ARG A 78 0.02 14.59 -12.06
CA ARG A 78 -0.07 15.76 -11.16
C ARG A 78 1.30 16.24 -10.64
N GLY A 79 2.39 15.68 -11.13
CA GLY A 79 3.74 16.04 -10.71
C GLY A 79 4.14 15.50 -9.33
N VAL A 80 3.36 14.59 -8.76
CA VAL A 80 3.71 13.93 -7.51
C VAL A 80 4.78 12.88 -7.79
N ALA A 81 5.87 12.93 -7.00
CA ALA A 81 6.93 11.94 -7.09
C ALA A 81 6.41 10.58 -6.62
N CYS A 82 6.29 9.62 -7.54
CA CYS A 82 5.84 8.24 -7.32
C CYS A 82 6.48 7.31 -8.35
N PRO A 83 6.45 5.97 -8.17
CA PRO A 83 6.88 5.03 -9.19
C PRO A 83 6.15 5.26 -10.51
N GLU A 84 6.86 5.07 -11.62
CA GLU A 84 6.26 5.11 -12.94
C GLU A 84 5.77 3.72 -13.33
N VAL A 85 4.61 3.65 -13.95
CA VAL A 85 4.10 2.41 -14.54
C VAL A 85 4.88 2.13 -15.83
N ILE A 86 5.63 1.03 -15.84
CA ILE A 86 6.41 0.57 -17.00
C ILE A 86 5.56 -0.32 -17.88
N ASN A 87 4.82 -1.24 -17.26
CA ASN A 87 4.00 -2.21 -17.99
C ASN A 87 2.79 -2.67 -17.16
N TRP A 88 1.75 -3.07 -17.87
CA TRP A 88 0.55 -3.69 -17.34
C TRP A 88 0.11 -4.83 -18.24
N GLN A 89 -0.13 -5.99 -17.65
CA GLN A 89 -0.61 -7.18 -18.35
C GLN A 89 -1.77 -7.79 -17.58
N GLU A 90 -2.79 -8.21 -18.31
CA GLU A 90 -3.93 -8.97 -17.79
C GLU A 90 -4.04 -10.29 -18.51
N GLU A 91 -4.21 -11.37 -17.73
CA GLU A 91 -4.42 -12.72 -18.21
C GLU A 91 -5.57 -13.35 -17.43
N GLN A 92 -6.01 -14.53 -17.85
CA GLN A 92 -7.10 -15.24 -17.18
C GLN A 92 -6.78 -15.49 -15.70
N GLU A 93 -5.53 -15.78 -15.38
CA GLU A 93 -5.02 -16.14 -14.05
C GLU A 93 -4.86 -14.93 -13.11
N GLY A 94 -4.78 -13.72 -13.65
CA GLY A 94 -4.56 -12.53 -12.86
C GLY A 94 -4.09 -11.33 -13.64
N ALA A 95 -3.28 -10.48 -12.98
CA ALA A 95 -2.65 -9.31 -13.58
C ALA A 95 -1.24 -9.11 -13.05
N CYS A 96 -0.40 -8.46 -13.86
CA CYS A 96 0.95 -8.04 -13.52
C CYS A 96 1.11 -6.54 -13.75
N LEU A 97 1.58 -5.83 -12.72
CA LEU A 97 1.96 -4.42 -12.77
C LEU A 97 3.47 -4.31 -12.61
N VAL A 98 4.13 -3.71 -13.60
CA VAL A 98 5.57 -3.41 -13.54
C VAL A 98 5.76 -1.91 -13.34
N ILE A 99 6.53 -1.55 -12.31
CA ILE A 99 6.81 -0.16 -11.93
C ILE A 99 8.32 0.07 -11.79
N THR A 100 8.74 1.33 -11.91
CA THR A 100 10.13 1.72 -11.64
C THR A 100 10.50 1.51 -10.18
N ALA A 101 11.72 1.05 -9.94
CA ALA A 101 12.29 1.06 -8.60
C ALA A 101 12.67 2.49 -8.20
N ILE A 102 12.42 2.82 -6.94
CA ILE A 102 12.78 4.12 -6.37
C ILE A 102 14.10 3.97 -5.62
N PRO A 103 15.09 4.82 -5.91
CA PRO A 103 16.35 4.81 -5.16
C PRO A 103 16.14 5.19 -3.70
N GLY A 104 16.94 4.59 -2.82
CA GLY A 104 16.92 4.89 -1.40
C GLY A 104 16.63 3.68 -0.53
N VAL A 105 16.39 3.93 0.73
CA VAL A 105 15.99 2.93 1.73
C VAL A 105 14.62 3.30 2.30
N PRO A 106 13.81 2.33 2.72
CA PRO A 106 12.58 2.61 3.46
C PRO A 106 12.88 3.42 4.72
N ALA A 107 12.04 4.41 5.04
CA ALA A 107 12.21 5.20 6.27
C ALA A 107 12.14 4.32 7.53
N ALA A 108 11.47 3.18 7.47
CA ALA A 108 11.43 2.19 8.54
C ALA A 108 12.81 1.59 8.88
N ASP A 109 13.74 1.59 7.93
CA ASP A 109 15.08 1.01 8.08
C ASP A 109 16.11 2.04 8.60
N LEU A 110 15.73 3.31 8.78
CA LEU A 110 16.58 4.35 9.30
C LEU A 110 16.78 4.21 10.82
N SER A 111 17.94 4.66 11.33
CA SER A 111 18.09 4.89 12.76
C SER A 111 17.11 5.94 13.28
N GLY A 112 16.74 5.89 14.56
CA GLY A 112 15.84 6.89 15.15
C GLY A 112 16.30 8.34 14.93
N ALA A 113 17.61 8.58 15.01
CA ALA A 113 18.20 9.92 14.80
C ALA A 113 18.10 10.36 13.32
N ASP A 114 18.28 9.45 12.38
CA ASP A 114 18.21 9.76 10.96
C ASP A 114 16.75 9.87 10.49
N LEU A 115 15.85 9.08 11.09
CA LEU A 115 14.41 9.22 10.86
C LEU A 115 13.92 10.61 11.27
N LEU A 116 14.34 11.12 12.43
CA LEU A 116 13.99 12.48 12.87
C LEU A 116 14.46 13.56 11.89
N LYS A 117 15.63 13.40 11.29
CA LYS A 117 16.13 14.33 10.25
C LYS A 117 15.34 14.22 8.94
N ALA A 118 14.91 13.01 8.56
CA ALA A 118 14.12 12.77 7.36
C ALA A 118 12.64 13.21 7.50
N TRP A 119 12.13 13.28 8.72
CA TRP A 119 10.72 13.54 9.02
C TRP A 119 10.13 14.78 8.32
N PRO A 120 10.82 15.96 8.32
CA PRO A 120 10.28 17.13 7.64
C PRO A 120 10.06 16.93 6.14
N SER A 121 10.96 16.20 5.46
CA SER A 121 10.85 15.94 4.03
C SER A 121 9.71 14.94 3.71
N MET A 122 9.46 14.00 4.60
CA MET A 122 8.31 13.10 4.50
C MET A 122 6.99 13.87 4.67
N GLY A 123 6.93 14.78 5.67
CA GLY A 123 5.77 15.66 5.87
C GLY A 123 5.48 16.57 4.68
N GLN A 124 6.52 17.14 4.05
CA GLN A 124 6.37 17.93 2.83
C GLN A 124 5.75 17.11 1.68
N GLN A 125 6.10 15.84 1.58
CA GLN A 125 5.55 14.97 0.54
C GLN A 125 4.05 14.68 0.77
N LEU A 126 3.66 14.42 2.01
CA LEU A 126 2.24 14.30 2.35
C LEU A 126 1.49 15.60 2.07
N GLY A 127 2.07 16.75 2.45
CA GLY A 127 1.51 18.07 2.14
C GLY A 127 1.32 18.30 0.64
N ALA A 128 2.24 17.83 -0.20
CA ALA A 128 2.10 17.91 -1.65
C ALA A 128 0.91 17.08 -2.17
N VAL A 129 0.65 15.91 -1.60
CA VAL A 129 -0.53 15.10 -1.93
C VAL A 129 -1.81 15.78 -1.42
N HIS A 130 -1.80 16.29 -0.18
CA HIS A 130 -2.96 16.98 0.41
C HIS A 130 -3.32 18.28 -0.33
N SER A 131 -2.37 18.92 -1.02
CA SER A 131 -2.62 20.13 -1.81
C SER A 131 -3.25 19.86 -3.18
N LEU A 132 -3.41 18.60 -3.58
CA LEU A 132 -4.10 18.26 -4.82
C LEU A 132 -5.60 18.57 -4.72
N SER A 133 -6.20 18.98 -5.84
CA SER A 133 -7.63 19.25 -5.90
C SER A 133 -8.45 17.98 -5.68
N VAL A 134 -9.32 18.01 -4.69
CA VAL A 134 -10.25 16.92 -4.37
C VAL A 134 -11.22 16.69 -5.53
N ASP A 135 -11.73 17.75 -6.15
CA ASP A 135 -12.69 17.68 -7.27
C ASP A 135 -12.09 17.02 -8.52
N GLN A 136 -10.77 17.03 -8.64
CA GLN A 136 -10.05 16.41 -9.75
C GLN A 136 -9.56 14.99 -9.43
N CYS A 137 -9.79 14.52 -8.22
CA CYS A 137 -9.41 13.17 -7.81
C CYS A 137 -10.51 12.17 -8.23
N PRO A 138 -10.23 11.24 -9.17
CA PRO A 138 -11.25 10.30 -9.66
C PRO A 138 -11.48 9.13 -8.70
N PHE A 139 -10.75 9.11 -7.61
CA PHE A 139 -10.82 8.01 -6.66
C PHE A 139 -11.64 8.42 -5.43
N GLU A 140 -12.31 7.47 -4.81
CA GLU A 140 -13.16 7.74 -3.68
C GLU A 140 -12.88 6.82 -2.50
N ARG A 141 -12.67 7.43 -1.33
CA ARG A 141 -12.55 6.72 -0.07
C ARG A 141 -13.30 7.44 1.07
N ARG A 142 -14.44 8.03 0.77
CA ARG A 142 -15.27 8.70 1.76
C ARG A 142 -15.64 7.77 2.91
N LEU A 143 -15.81 8.34 4.09
CA LEU A 143 -16.11 7.58 5.31
C LEU A 143 -17.36 6.71 5.16
N SER A 144 -18.41 7.20 4.50
CA SER A 144 -19.62 6.43 4.20
C SER A 144 -19.31 5.14 3.41
N ARG A 145 -18.44 5.24 2.39
CA ARG A 145 -18.02 4.08 1.59
C ARG A 145 -17.13 3.12 2.39
N MET A 146 -16.23 3.68 3.20
CA MET A 146 -15.38 2.86 4.07
C MET A 146 -16.19 2.13 5.13
N PHE A 147 -17.15 2.81 5.73
CA PHE A 147 -18.06 2.18 6.68
C PHE A 147 -18.89 1.07 6.03
N GLY A 148 -19.43 1.30 4.83
CA GLY A 148 -20.11 0.24 4.07
C GLY A 148 -19.24 -1.00 3.82
N ARG A 149 -17.95 -0.82 3.56
CA ARG A 149 -16.99 -1.94 3.44
C ARG A 149 -16.77 -2.65 4.78
N ALA A 150 -16.67 -1.90 5.88
CA ALA A 150 -16.54 -2.49 7.21
C ALA A 150 -17.77 -3.34 7.57
N VAL A 151 -18.98 -2.84 7.27
CA VAL A 151 -20.22 -3.59 7.43
C VAL A 151 -20.19 -4.89 6.63
N ASP A 152 -19.79 -4.85 5.36
CA ASP A 152 -19.68 -6.04 4.52
C ASP A 152 -18.65 -7.06 5.07
N VAL A 153 -17.49 -6.61 5.51
CA VAL A 153 -16.45 -7.48 6.11
C VAL A 153 -16.96 -8.15 7.38
N VAL A 154 -17.61 -7.39 8.26
CA VAL A 154 -18.19 -7.91 9.52
C VAL A 154 -19.34 -8.88 9.22
N SER A 155 -20.24 -8.57 8.29
CA SER A 155 -21.37 -9.44 7.91
C SER A 155 -20.92 -10.80 7.40
N ARG A 156 -19.74 -10.86 6.76
CA ARG A 156 -19.12 -12.09 6.27
C ARG A 156 -18.22 -12.78 7.30
N ASN A 157 -18.13 -12.26 8.52
CA ASN A 157 -17.20 -12.74 9.56
C ASN A 157 -15.74 -12.81 9.05
N ALA A 158 -15.33 -11.81 8.27
CA ALA A 158 -14.05 -11.80 7.55
C ALA A 158 -13.04 -10.79 8.12
N VAL A 159 -13.25 -10.30 9.34
CA VAL A 159 -12.26 -9.44 10.02
C VAL A 159 -11.00 -10.26 10.31
N ASN A 160 -9.85 -9.77 9.86
CA ASN A 160 -8.58 -10.39 10.21
C ASN A 160 -8.10 -9.85 11.56
N PRO A 161 -8.02 -10.71 12.61
CA PRO A 161 -7.60 -10.27 13.94
C PRO A 161 -6.15 -9.78 13.99
N ASP A 162 -5.30 -10.16 13.05
CA ASP A 162 -3.91 -9.70 13.00
C ASP A 162 -3.78 -8.18 12.73
N PHE A 163 -4.84 -7.55 12.18
CA PHE A 163 -4.89 -6.10 11.94
C PHE A 163 -5.57 -5.32 13.07
N LEU A 164 -6.05 -6.01 14.10
CA LEU A 164 -6.62 -5.36 15.26
C LEU A 164 -5.56 -5.08 16.33
N PRO A 165 -5.68 -3.99 17.10
CA PRO A 165 -4.94 -3.80 18.34
C PRO A 165 -5.09 -5.01 19.26
N ASP A 166 -4.07 -5.32 20.05
CA ASP A 166 -4.10 -6.51 20.91
C ASP A 166 -5.28 -6.53 21.89
N GLU A 167 -5.66 -5.36 22.39
CA GLU A 167 -6.82 -5.16 23.27
C GLU A 167 -8.17 -5.46 22.59
N ASP A 168 -8.24 -5.32 21.27
CA ASP A 168 -9.47 -5.51 20.50
C ASP A 168 -9.59 -6.91 19.86
N LYS A 169 -8.53 -7.72 19.89
CA LYS A 169 -8.53 -9.06 19.25
C LYS A 169 -9.58 -10.01 19.80
N SER A 170 -9.95 -9.84 21.08
CA SER A 170 -10.99 -10.64 21.75
C SER A 170 -12.38 -10.00 21.71
N THR A 171 -12.49 -8.78 21.18
CA THR A 171 -13.76 -8.05 21.11
C THR A 171 -14.60 -8.58 19.94
N PRO A 172 -15.91 -8.89 20.16
CA PRO A 172 -16.79 -9.30 19.08
C PRO A 172 -16.81 -8.29 17.93
N GLN A 173 -16.76 -8.77 16.69
CA GLN A 173 -16.69 -7.90 15.51
C GLN A 173 -17.87 -6.92 15.41
N LEU A 174 -19.06 -7.35 15.84
CA LEU A 174 -20.24 -6.49 15.88
C LEU A 174 -20.10 -5.34 16.88
N ASP A 175 -19.44 -5.58 18.02
CA ASP A 175 -19.19 -4.54 19.02
C ASP A 175 -18.16 -3.52 18.52
N LEU A 176 -17.14 -3.98 17.79
CA LEU A 176 -16.19 -3.09 17.11
C LEU A 176 -16.90 -2.22 16.07
N LEU A 177 -17.75 -2.83 15.25
CA LEU A 177 -18.54 -2.09 14.25
C LEU A 177 -19.45 -1.05 14.91
N ALA A 178 -20.14 -1.42 16.00
CA ALA A 178 -21.02 -0.50 16.74
C ALA A 178 -20.24 0.68 17.36
N ARG A 179 -18.96 0.50 17.74
CA ARG A 179 -18.12 1.62 18.20
C ARG A 179 -17.90 2.62 17.06
N VAL A 180 -17.54 2.14 15.87
CA VAL A 180 -17.33 2.98 14.68
C VAL A 180 -18.64 3.68 14.29
N GLU A 181 -19.76 2.97 14.29
CA GLU A 181 -21.06 3.50 13.92
C GLU A 181 -21.51 4.69 14.81
N ARG A 182 -21.23 4.62 16.09
CA ARG A 182 -21.55 5.72 17.04
C ARG A 182 -20.80 7.01 16.73
N GLU A 183 -19.55 6.91 16.26
CA GLU A 183 -18.73 8.08 15.92
C GLU A 183 -18.99 8.61 14.51
N LEU A 184 -19.54 7.77 13.64
CA LEU A 184 -19.66 8.05 12.21
C LEU A 184 -20.37 9.38 11.90
N PRO A 185 -21.49 9.76 12.55
CA PRO A 185 -22.18 11.02 12.24
C PRO A 185 -21.29 12.25 12.43
N VAL A 186 -20.54 12.31 13.53
CA VAL A 186 -19.61 13.41 13.82
C VAL A 186 -18.47 13.44 12.79
N ARG A 187 -17.94 12.28 12.42
CA ARG A 187 -16.87 12.18 11.44
C ARG A 187 -17.33 12.55 10.04
N LEU A 188 -18.54 12.17 9.64
CA LEU A 188 -19.13 12.58 8.37
C LEU A 188 -19.36 14.09 8.29
N ASP A 189 -19.66 14.74 9.41
CA ASP A 189 -19.78 16.20 9.46
C ASP A 189 -18.42 16.88 9.30
N GLN A 190 -17.39 16.37 9.97
CA GLN A 190 -16.00 16.83 9.78
C GLN A 190 -15.52 16.62 8.35
N GLU A 191 -15.83 15.48 7.73
CA GLU A 191 -15.43 15.18 6.35
C GLU A 191 -15.90 16.24 5.35
N ARG A 192 -17.04 16.91 5.58
CA ARG A 192 -17.57 17.93 4.66
C ARG A 192 -16.65 19.15 4.54
N THR A 193 -15.91 19.47 5.59
CA THR A 193 -15.07 20.67 5.66
C THR A 193 -13.59 20.36 5.46
N ASP A 194 -13.17 19.15 5.75
CA ASP A 194 -11.75 18.79 5.87
C ASP A 194 -11.28 17.75 4.84
N MET A 195 -11.98 17.67 3.71
CA MET A 195 -11.59 16.73 2.65
C MET A 195 -10.28 17.14 1.97
N VAL A 196 -9.36 16.18 1.88
CA VAL A 196 -8.11 16.30 1.13
C VAL A 196 -7.84 15.03 0.33
N VAL A 197 -7.05 15.15 -0.73
CA VAL A 197 -6.48 13.96 -1.35
C VAL A 197 -5.44 13.39 -0.41
N CYS A 198 -5.59 12.17 0.06
CA CYS A 198 -4.62 11.60 0.96
C CYS A 198 -3.99 10.31 0.44
N HIS A 199 -2.81 10.01 0.96
CA HIS A 199 -2.05 8.80 0.60
C HIS A 199 -2.78 7.51 0.99
N GLY A 200 -3.51 7.53 2.09
CA GLY A 200 -4.31 6.41 2.59
C GLY A 200 -3.54 5.35 3.39
N ASP A 201 -2.21 5.32 3.31
CA ASP A 201 -1.33 4.47 4.11
C ASP A 201 0.07 5.10 4.26
N PRO A 202 0.20 6.22 4.99
CA PRO A 202 1.47 6.94 5.14
C PRO A 202 2.36 6.31 6.21
N CYS A 203 2.52 5.00 6.20
CA CYS A 203 3.44 4.30 7.09
C CYS A 203 4.89 4.42 6.62
N MET A 204 5.84 4.31 7.56
CA MET A 204 7.27 4.50 7.29
C MET A 204 7.85 3.62 6.17
N PRO A 205 7.44 2.34 6.01
CA PRO A 205 7.91 1.53 4.89
C PRO A 205 7.56 2.10 3.51
N ASN A 206 6.56 2.97 3.41
CA ASN A 206 6.11 3.56 2.15
C ASN A 206 6.85 4.85 1.77
N PHE A 207 7.77 5.34 2.60
CA PHE A 207 8.63 6.48 2.28
C PHE A 207 10.03 6.00 1.96
N MET A 208 10.51 6.37 0.77
CA MET A 208 11.90 6.12 0.38
C MET A 208 12.74 7.35 0.67
N VAL A 209 13.86 7.15 1.34
CA VAL A 209 14.78 8.20 1.79
C VAL A 209 16.18 7.91 1.24
N ASP A 210 16.85 8.93 0.74
CA ASP A 210 18.27 8.82 0.40
C ASP A 210 19.08 8.73 1.72
N PRO A 211 19.79 7.63 1.94
CA PRO A 211 20.51 7.41 3.20
C PRO A 211 21.69 8.36 3.43
N LYS A 212 22.14 9.07 2.38
CA LYS A 212 23.25 10.04 2.48
C LYS A 212 22.76 11.43 2.83
N THR A 213 21.70 11.89 2.19
CA THR A 213 21.17 13.24 2.37
C THR A 213 20.06 13.30 3.40
N LEU A 214 19.48 12.17 3.76
CA LEU A 214 18.30 12.03 4.61
C LEU A 214 17.09 12.82 4.08
N GLN A 215 17.11 13.11 2.79
CA GLN A 215 15.98 13.69 2.08
C GLN A 215 15.15 12.60 1.44
N ARG A 216 13.85 12.83 1.33
CA ARG A 216 12.98 11.96 0.58
C ARG A 216 13.44 11.85 -0.87
N THR A 217 13.42 10.67 -1.44
CA THR A 217 13.55 10.46 -2.88
C THR A 217 12.18 10.39 -3.52
N THR A 218 11.27 9.67 -2.88
CA THR A 218 9.90 9.49 -3.38
C THR A 218 9.06 8.70 -2.38
N MET A 219 7.73 8.65 -2.55
CA MET A 219 6.91 7.64 -1.87
C MET A 219 6.93 6.34 -2.66
N HIS A 220 7.34 5.27 -2.02
CA HIS A 220 7.16 3.92 -2.55
C HIS A 220 5.79 3.41 -2.12
N GLN A 221 5.04 2.91 -3.08
CA GLN A 221 3.80 2.22 -2.76
C GLN A 221 4.02 0.74 -2.82
N HIS A 222 4.24 0.14 -1.68
CA HIS A 222 4.13 -1.30 -1.57
C HIS A 222 2.68 -1.77 -1.47
N THR A 223 1.74 -0.92 -1.14
CA THR A 223 0.33 -1.29 -1.13
C THR A 223 -0.56 -0.07 -0.93
N ASN A 224 -1.61 0.01 -1.71
CA ASN A 224 -2.80 0.77 -1.39
C ASN A 224 -2.59 2.28 -1.17
N ILE A 225 -2.42 3.05 -2.25
CA ILE A 225 -3.10 4.35 -2.23
C ILE A 225 -4.58 4.01 -2.07
N LYS A 226 -5.01 3.96 -0.84
CA LYS A 226 -6.40 3.92 -0.49
C LYS A 226 -6.77 5.37 -0.25
N ASN A 227 -7.59 5.87 -1.12
CA ASN A 227 -8.06 7.24 -1.09
C ASN A 227 -8.96 7.48 0.11
N VAL A 228 -8.94 8.67 0.63
CA VAL A 228 -10.00 9.24 1.45
C VAL A 228 -11.14 9.63 0.59
#